data_6ec81aeeec861390ed971d2a71a12bd5
#
_entry.id   6ec81aeeec861390ed971d2a71a12bd5
#
_cell.length_a   1.000
_cell.length_b   1.000
_cell.length_c   1.000
_cell.angle_alpha   90.00
_cell.angle_beta   90.00
_cell.angle_gamma   90.00
#
_symmetry.space_group_name_H-M   'P 1'
#
loop_
_entity.id
_entity.type
_entity.pdbx_description
1 polymer ?
#
loop_
_entity_poly.entity_id
_entity_poly.type
_entity_poly.pdbx_seq_one_letter_code
_entity_poly.pdbx_strand_id
1 'polypeptide(L)'
;MKKNIFWLVGEKSGDLHASHVLEYCNRIHPDWYHFGVGGRLMEKQDFHAQFPFNRFNVMGFVEVIKHLRFFAGVEKEIESIFIKQTPDAVVLVDYPGLNMRIAKIAKALSIPVIYYICPQFWAWKKHRIYQLRDYSDAIGYILPFEGDYFKDSQIKATFTGHPISEEISVNTSRQQFAVEYELDPERKWIAFFPGSRDNEIKKLLPVYLKAMKMMQSQGYQFLLSKADSILASLFDKYLKTSQISGLKIIEGRNYEMMKHADFVCVKSGTTTLETAWLGTPFILCYKTNWLSYLIGKFFVKINWIGLPNIILNQSLIPELIQSQANALSISTKIKFYLNNNVEYRKMQNELETLHDLLGKKSASTEVTKLLENLVK
;
A
#
# COMPACT_ATOMS: atom_id res chain seq x y z
N MET A 1 4.11 33.55 5.96
CA MET A 1 3.87 33.49 7.44
C MET A 1 4.16 32.10 7.91
N LYS A 2 4.87 31.95 9.04
CA LYS A 2 5.16 30.65 9.65
C LYS A 2 3.84 29.97 10.03
N LYS A 3 3.64 28.71 9.60
CA LYS A 3 2.49 27.89 9.93
C LYS A 3 2.92 26.64 10.67
N ASN A 4 2.12 26.20 11.62
CA ASN A 4 2.37 25.01 12.41
C ASN A 4 1.39 23.92 11.96
N ILE A 5 1.89 22.86 11.32
CA ILE A 5 1.06 21.79 10.74
C ILE A 5 1.30 20.51 11.54
N PHE A 6 0.24 19.99 12.15
CA PHE A 6 0.30 18.71 12.85
C PHE A 6 -0.05 17.57 11.88
N TRP A 7 0.76 16.51 11.89
CA TRP A 7 0.53 15.30 11.09
C TRP A 7 0.28 14.09 11.97
N LEU A 8 -0.64 13.21 11.54
CA LEU A 8 -0.79 11.90 12.16
C LEU A 8 -0.75 10.80 11.11
N VAL A 9 0.32 10.03 11.19
CA VAL A 9 0.62 8.90 10.30
C VAL A 9 0.91 7.68 11.17
N GLY A 10 0.11 6.63 11.04
CA GLY A 10 0.22 5.44 11.91
C GLY A 10 0.85 4.21 11.25
N GLU A 11 1.11 4.22 9.94
CA GLU A 11 1.60 3.07 9.18
C GLU A 11 2.78 3.43 8.27
N LYS A 12 3.63 2.44 7.94
CA LYS A 12 4.82 2.64 7.10
C LYS A 12 4.50 3.17 5.71
N SER A 13 3.40 2.72 5.10
CA SER A 13 2.94 3.25 3.81
C SER A 13 2.56 4.72 3.91
N GLY A 14 1.83 5.09 4.97
CA GLY A 14 1.51 6.48 5.23
C GLY A 14 2.76 7.36 5.46
N ASP A 15 3.79 6.85 6.15
CA ASP A 15 5.08 7.54 6.33
C ASP A 15 5.75 7.84 4.99
N LEU A 16 5.74 6.88 4.06
CA LEU A 16 6.25 7.08 2.71
C LEU A 16 5.42 8.13 1.96
N HIS A 17 4.10 7.98 1.93
CA HIS A 17 3.20 8.92 1.23
C HIS A 17 3.33 10.35 1.77
N ALA A 18 3.34 10.51 3.10
CA ALA A 18 3.47 11.80 3.74
C ALA A 18 4.86 12.43 3.54
N SER A 19 5.92 11.62 3.47
CA SER A 19 7.28 12.14 3.27
C SER A 19 7.43 12.87 1.93
N HIS A 20 6.84 12.37 0.85
CA HIS A 20 6.84 13.06 -0.45
C HIS A 20 6.04 14.37 -0.42
N VAL A 21 4.91 14.38 0.30
CA VAL A 21 4.15 15.62 0.49
C VAL A 21 4.99 16.64 1.28
N LEU A 22 5.66 16.22 2.35
CA LEU A 22 6.53 17.10 3.16
C LEU A 22 7.70 17.64 2.35
N GLU A 23 8.36 16.80 1.55
CA GLU A 23 9.45 17.20 0.66
C GLU A 23 9.00 18.33 -0.27
N TYR A 24 7.85 18.16 -0.93
CA TYR A 24 7.29 19.18 -1.80
C TYR A 24 6.88 20.43 -1.02
N CYS A 25 6.19 20.27 0.10
CA CYS A 25 5.69 21.35 0.94
C CYS A 25 6.85 22.21 1.48
N ASN A 26 7.90 21.62 2.01
CA ASN A 26 9.08 22.31 2.52
C ASN A 26 9.82 23.09 1.42
N ARG A 27 9.79 22.62 0.19
CA ARG A 27 10.37 23.35 -0.96
C ARG A 27 9.60 24.62 -1.29
N ILE A 28 8.27 24.60 -1.14
CA ILE A 28 7.39 25.75 -1.47
C ILE A 28 7.24 26.68 -0.26
N HIS A 29 7.17 26.11 0.94
CA HIS A 29 6.95 26.80 2.20
C HIS A 29 8.03 26.43 3.24
N PRO A 30 9.28 26.86 3.07
CA PRO A 30 10.39 26.48 3.97
C PRO A 30 10.26 27.05 5.38
N ASP A 31 9.34 27.97 5.61
CA ASP A 31 9.03 28.54 6.91
C ASP A 31 7.90 27.81 7.68
N TRP A 32 7.27 26.80 7.07
CA TRP A 32 6.27 26.01 7.77
C TRP A 32 6.92 24.99 8.69
N TYR A 33 6.30 24.77 9.86
CA TYR A 33 6.77 23.84 10.86
C TYR A 33 5.88 22.59 10.89
N HIS A 34 6.46 21.43 10.59
CA HIS A 34 5.76 20.15 10.52
C HIS A 34 6.12 19.27 11.72
N PHE A 35 5.12 18.80 12.46
CA PHE A 35 5.33 18.01 13.67
C PHE A 35 4.17 17.04 13.92
N GLY A 36 4.36 16.08 14.85
CA GLY A 36 3.31 15.16 15.27
C GLY A 36 3.72 13.69 15.30
N VAL A 37 2.95 12.81 14.65
CA VAL A 37 3.21 11.37 14.55
C VAL A 37 3.63 11.05 13.14
N GLY A 38 4.83 10.55 12.96
CA GLY A 38 5.41 10.15 11.67
C GLY A 38 6.65 9.31 11.87
N GLY A 39 7.11 8.66 10.80
CA GLY A 39 8.26 7.77 10.82
C GLY A 39 9.53 8.42 10.27
N ARG A 40 10.54 7.56 10.06
CA ARG A 40 11.88 8.00 9.64
C ARG A 40 11.92 8.68 8.27
N LEU A 41 10.97 8.38 7.37
CA LEU A 41 10.95 9.00 6.05
C LEU A 41 10.49 10.44 6.16
N MET A 42 9.48 10.71 6.99
CA MET A 42 9.06 12.08 7.30
C MET A 42 10.14 12.84 8.05
N GLU A 43 10.81 12.22 9.04
CA GLU A 43 11.92 12.86 9.81
C GLU A 43 13.07 13.34 8.90
N LYS A 44 13.32 12.66 7.78
CA LYS A 44 14.30 13.09 6.76
C LYS A 44 13.87 14.36 6.00
N GLN A 45 12.62 14.76 6.15
CA GLN A 45 12.00 15.93 5.51
C GLN A 45 11.69 17.02 6.56
N ASP A 46 12.59 17.25 7.52
CA ASP A 46 12.45 18.26 8.58
C ASP A 46 11.15 18.15 9.39
N PHE A 47 10.68 16.91 9.60
CA PHE A 47 9.53 16.62 10.44
C PHE A 47 9.93 16.35 11.89
N HIS A 48 9.24 16.97 12.83
CA HIS A 48 9.51 16.83 14.26
C HIS A 48 8.57 15.80 14.91
N ALA A 49 9.04 14.56 15.05
CA ALA A 49 8.27 13.49 15.69
C ALA A 49 8.07 13.76 17.19
N GLN A 50 6.80 13.79 17.62
CA GLN A 50 6.40 13.95 19.03
C GLN A 50 6.20 12.59 19.72
N PHE A 51 6.09 11.50 18.95
CA PHE A 51 5.81 10.16 19.45
C PHE A 51 6.72 9.14 18.79
N PRO A 52 7.14 8.08 19.51
CA PRO A 52 7.85 6.95 18.90
C PRO A 52 6.95 6.20 17.90
N PHE A 53 7.27 6.28 16.62
CA PHE A 53 6.47 5.72 15.52
C PHE A 53 6.18 4.22 15.65
N ASN A 54 7.12 3.45 16.20
CA ASN A 54 6.96 2.00 16.39
C ASN A 54 5.77 1.61 17.28
N ARG A 55 5.28 2.51 18.15
CA ARG A 55 4.12 2.28 18.99
C ARG A 55 2.80 2.26 18.22
N PHE A 56 2.74 2.88 17.03
CA PHE A 56 1.55 2.95 16.18
C PHE A 56 1.46 1.77 15.22
N ASN A 57 2.56 1.09 14.96
CA ASN A 57 2.65 0.00 13.98
C ASN A 57 2.02 -1.32 14.50
N VAL A 58 0.89 -1.20 15.19
CA VAL A 58 0.14 -2.32 15.78
C VAL A 58 -0.90 -2.78 14.77
N MET A 59 -0.64 -3.93 14.13
CA MET A 59 -1.53 -4.50 13.13
C MET A 59 -2.16 -5.81 13.61
N GLY A 60 -3.47 -5.81 13.69
CA GLY A 60 -4.31 -6.99 13.92
C GLY A 60 -5.53 -6.64 14.76
N PHE A 61 -6.70 -7.21 14.41
CA PHE A 61 -7.96 -6.91 15.11
C PHE A 61 -7.91 -7.27 16.62
N VAL A 62 -7.18 -8.31 16.96
CA VAL A 62 -6.99 -8.77 18.35
C VAL A 62 -5.97 -7.89 19.08
N GLU A 63 -4.95 -7.40 18.39
CA GLU A 63 -3.92 -6.52 18.94
C GLU A 63 -4.47 -5.14 19.22
N VAL A 64 -5.35 -4.61 18.35
CA VAL A 64 -6.04 -3.32 18.56
C VAL A 64 -6.82 -3.32 19.88
N ILE A 65 -7.51 -4.42 20.25
CA ILE A 65 -8.26 -4.50 21.50
C ILE A 65 -7.32 -4.43 22.72
N LYS A 66 -6.15 -5.07 22.66
CA LYS A 66 -5.13 -5.01 23.71
C LYS A 66 -4.54 -3.62 23.90
N HIS A 67 -4.52 -2.79 22.85
CA HIS A 67 -3.95 -1.45 22.85
C HIS A 67 -4.96 -0.31 23.02
N LEU A 68 -6.23 -0.59 23.33
CA LEU A 68 -7.26 0.45 23.52
C LEU A 68 -6.86 1.50 24.58
N ARG A 69 -6.24 1.06 25.68
CA ARG A 69 -5.74 1.99 26.73
C ARG A 69 -4.60 2.87 26.22
N PHE A 70 -3.71 2.30 25.40
CA PHE A 70 -2.65 3.07 24.75
C PHE A 70 -3.23 4.17 23.86
N PHE A 71 -4.16 3.82 22.97
CA PHE A 71 -4.78 4.80 22.08
C PHE A 71 -5.55 5.88 22.83
N ALA A 72 -6.24 5.54 23.92
CA ALA A 72 -6.91 6.53 24.77
C ALA A 72 -5.90 7.49 25.45
N GLY A 73 -4.71 7.01 25.81
CA GLY A 73 -3.61 7.84 26.31
C GLY A 73 -3.08 8.80 25.22
N VAL A 74 -2.83 8.27 24.03
CA VAL A 74 -2.37 9.06 22.87
C VAL A 74 -3.39 10.14 22.49
N GLU A 75 -4.68 9.85 22.50
CA GLU A 75 -5.73 10.84 22.22
C GLU A 75 -5.68 12.04 23.18
N LYS A 76 -5.56 11.77 24.49
CA LYS A 76 -5.44 12.83 25.51
C LYS A 76 -4.15 13.66 25.35
N GLU A 77 -3.05 12.99 24.99
CA GLU A 77 -1.77 13.65 24.78
C GLU A 77 -1.81 14.55 23.55
N ILE A 78 -2.39 14.09 22.43
CA ILE A 78 -2.60 14.90 21.21
C ILE A 78 -3.56 16.06 21.50
N GLU A 79 -4.66 15.85 22.23
CA GLU A 79 -5.55 16.92 22.64
C GLU A 79 -4.82 18.00 23.45
N SER A 80 -3.96 17.59 24.39
CA SER A 80 -3.11 18.53 25.15
C SER A 80 -2.15 19.30 24.24
N ILE A 81 -1.56 18.65 23.22
CA ILE A 81 -0.71 19.30 22.22
C ILE A 81 -1.54 20.33 21.43
N PHE A 82 -2.72 20.00 20.98
CA PHE A 82 -3.60 20.92 20.25
C PHE A 82 -3.97 22.17 21.06
N ILE A 83 -4.26 21.99 22.34
CA ILE A 83 -4.57 23.12 23.25
C ILE A 83 -3.35 24.01 23.47
N LYS A 84 -2.16 23.40 23.61
CA LYS A 84 -0.92 24.17 23.95
C LYS A 84 -0.28 24.82 22.72
N GLN A 85 -0.26 24.12 21.58
CA GLN A 85 0.48 24.55 20.38
C GLN A 85 -0.43 25.14 19.30
N THR A 86 -1.76 24.97 19.41
CA THR A 86 -2.77 25.51 18.48
C THR A 86 -2.33 25.44 17.02
N PRO A 87 -2.19 24.21 16.44
CA PRO A 87 -1.74 24.08 15.06
C PRO A 87 -2.70 24.78 14.09
N ASP A 88 -2.15 25.36 13.01
CA ASP A 88 -2.92 26.01 11.95
C ASP A 88 -3.76 25.01 11.14
N ALA A 89 -3.29 23.76 11.05
CA ALA A 89 -4.03 22.65 10.45
C ALA A 89 -3.54 21.28 10.98
N VAL A 90 -4.43 20.28 10.87
CA VAL A 90 -4.13 18.88 11.17
C VAL A 90 -4.27 18.07 9.88
N VAL A 91 -3.25 17.31 9.52
CA VAL A 91 -3.24 16.37 8.39
C VAL A 91 -3.26 14.93 8.90
N LEU A 92 -4.32 14.21 8.58
CA LEU A 92 -4.54 12.83 8.97
C LEU A 92 -4.36 11.93 7.74
N VAL A 93 -3.39 11.02 7.80
CA VAL A 93 -3.06 10.16 6.66
C VAL A 93 -3.49 8.73 6.95
N ASP A 94 -4.45 8.20 6.16
CA ASP A 94 -5.01 6.85 6.33
C ASP A 94 -5.36 6.52 7.80
N TYR A 95 -4.99 5.39 8.34
CA TYR A 95 -5.06 4.95 9.75
C TYR A 95 -6.39 5.27 10.46
N PRO A 96 -7.53 4.82 9.93
CA PRO A 96 -8.86 5.34 10.30
C PRO A 96 -9.28 5.08 11.75
N GLY A 97 -8.67 4.11 12.43
CA GLY A 97 -9.01 3.76 13.81
C GLY A 97 -8.76 4.89 14.80
N LEU A 98 -7.63 5.56 14.69
CA LEU A 98 -7.23 6.68 15.53
C LEU A 98 -7.59 8.01 14.84
N ASN A 99 -7.29 8.15 13.56
CA ASN A 99 -7.42 9.41 12.81
C ASN A 99 -8.83 9.99 12.86
N MET A 100 -9.87 9.14 12.77
CA MET A 100 -11.25 9.61 12.90
C MET A 100 -11.58 10.21 14.29
N ARG A 101 -10.93 9.72 15.34
CA ARG A 101 -11.11 10.24 16.71
C ARG A 101 -10.35 11.55 16.90
N ILE A 102 -9.15 11.63 16.35
CA ILE A 102 -8.35 12.87 16.37
C ILE A 102 -9.00 13.95 15.51
N ALA A 103 -9.58 13.60 14.35
CA ALA A 103 -10.38 14.55 13.54
C ALA A 103 -11.51 15.18 14.37
N LYS A 104 -12.24 14.37 15.15
CA LYS A 104 -13.30 14.87 16.04
C LYS A 104 -12.77 15.84 17.11
N ILE A 105 -11.61 15.52 17.71
CA ILE A 105 -10.97 16.39 18.72
C ILE A 105 -10.52 17.71 18.08
N ALA A 106 -9.83 17.66 16.95
CA ALA A 106 -9.39 18.87 16.23
C ALA A 106 -10.57 19.75 15.85
N LYS A 107 -11.65 19.16 15.34
CA LYS A 107 -12.87 19.89 14.98
C LYS A 107 -13.55 20.56 16.19
N ALA A 108 -13.57 19.88 17.35
CA ALA A 108 -14.10 20.45 18.59
C ALA A 108 -13.28 21.66 19.08
N LEU A 109 -12.00 21.71 18.76
CA LEU A 109 -11.09 22.80 19.05
C LEU A 109 -11.02 23.83 17.90
N SER A 110 -11.88 23.72 16.90
CA SER A 110 -11.90 24.60 15.72
C SER A 110 -10.60 24.62 14.91
N ILE A 111 -9.83 23.54 14.95
CA ILE A 111 -8.60 23.37 14.16
C ILE A 111 -8.99 22.75 12.81
N PRO A 112 -8.59 23.35 11.67
CA PRO A 112 -8.87 22.80 10.35
C PRO A 112 -8.26 21.42 10.13
N VAL A 113 -9.01 20.49 9.51
CA VAL A 113 -8.60 19.10 9.31
C VAL A 113 -8.58 18.75 7.83
N ILE A 114 -7.44 18.24 7.36
CA ILE A 114 -7.33 17.52 6.09
C ILE A 114 -7.28 16.03 6.38
N TYR A 115 -8.12 15.26 5.70
CA TYR A 115 -7.99 13.81 5.67
C TYR A 115 -7.42 13.38 4.32
N TYR A 116 -6.19 12.92 4.31
CA TYR A 116 -5.48 12.42 3.13
C TYR A 116 -5.44 10.89 3.15
N ILE A 117 -5.73 10.25 2.04
CA ILE A 117 -5.90 8.80 1.88
C ILE A 117 -7.06 8.29 2.74
N CYS A 118 -8.23 8.31 2.16
CA CYS A 118 -9.47 7.97 2.86
C CYS A 118 -9.51 6.52 3.33
N PRO A 119 -10.19 6.25 4.45
CA PRO A 119 -10.52 4.88 4.82
C PRO A 119 -11.27 4.19 3.68
N GLN A 120 -11.04 2.90 3.46
CA GLN A 120 -11.78 2.12 2.45
C GLN A 120 -13.25 1.89 2.88
N PHE A 121 -14.00 2.98 3.08
CA PHE A 121 -15.41 2.95 3.52
C PHE A 121 -16.32 2.28 2.48
N TRP A 122 -15.96 2.33 1.23
CA TRP A 122 -16.67 1.69 0.11
C TRP A 122 -16.64 0.16 0.18
N ALA A 123 -15.60 -0.43 0.76
CA ALA A 123 -15.48 -1.88 0.94
C ALA A 123 -16.29 -2.38 2.16
N TRP A 124 -16.33 -1.60 3.24
CA TRP A 124 -17.01 -1.92 4.48
C TRP A 124 -17.26 -0.65 5.30
N LYS A 125 -18.21 -0.58 6.19
CA LYS A 125 -18.49 0.61 7.05
C LYS A 125 -18.78 1.89 6.25
N LYS A 126 -19.69 1.84 5.31
CA LYS A 126 -20.15 2.99 4.50
C LYS A 126 -20.48 4.25 5.31
N HIS A 127 -20.94 4.11 6.58
CA HIS A 127 -21.25 5.24 7.47
C HIS A 127 -20.04 6.13 7.79
N ARG A 128 -18.80 5.67 7.59
CA ARG A 128 -17.59 6.49 7.79
C ARG A 128 -17.53 7.71 6.89
N ILE A 129 -18.22 7.70 5.76
CA ILE A 129 -18.31 8.86 4.88
C ILE A 129 -18.94 10.06 5.60
N TYR A 130 -19.96 9.83 6.43
CA TYR A 130 -20.58 10.90 7.22
C TYR A 130 -19.64 11.43 8.31
N GLN A 131 -18.82 10.57 8.91
CA GLN A 131 -17.81 11.01 9.88
C GLN A 131 -16.72 11.85 9.20
N LEU A 132 -16.28 11.46 7.99
CA LEU A 132 -15.36 12.29 7.19
C LEU A 132 -15.96 13.66 6.90
N ARG A 133 -17.24 13.72 6.51
CA ARG A 133 -17.96 14.97 6.28
C ARG A 133 -17.99 15.86 7.53
N ASP A 134 -18.30 15.27 8.68
CA ASP A 134 -18.57 16.03 9.90
C ASP A 134 -17.27 16.50 10.57
N TYR A 135 -16.14 15.80 10.35
CA TYR A 135 -14.88 16.05 11.07
C TYR A 135 -13.70 16.48 10.19
N SER A 136 -13.90 16.63 8.85
CA SER A 136 -12.84 17.10 7.96
C SER A 136 -13.28 18.32 7.17
N ASP A 137 -12.40 19.30 7.00
CA ASP A 137 -12.64 20.50 6.22
C ASP A 137 -12.23 20.32 4.76
N ALA A 138 -11.26 19.43 4.51
CA ALA A 138 -10.87 19.00 3.18
C ALA A 138 -10.52 17.52 3.18
N ILE A 139 -10.77 16.85 2.05
CA ILE A 139 -10.45 15.44 1.83
C ILE A 139 -9.62 15.31 0.57
N GLY A 140 -8.47 14.65 0.68
CA GLY A 140 -7.65 14.20 -0.43
C GLY A 140 -7.83 12.70 -0.64
N TYR A 141 -8.56 12.29 -1.69
CA TYR A 141 -8.72 10.87 -2.02
C TYR A 141 -7.80 10.46 -3.17
N ILE A 142 -7.39 9.18 -3.19
CA ILE A 142 -6.35 8.67 -4.11
C ILE A 142 -6.86 7.67 -5.15
N LEU A 143 -8.06 7.12 -4.96
CA LEU A 143 -8.66 6.18 -5.91
C LEU A 143 -9.76 6.88 -6.72
N PRO A 144 -9.70 6.90 -8.07
CA PRO A 144 -10.61 7.69 -8.90
C PRO A 144 -12.10 7.44 -8.64
N PHE A 145 -12.49 6.19 -8.40
CA PHE A 145 -13.87 5.82 -8.14
C PHE A 145 -14.43 6.31 -6.79
N GLU A 146 -13.56 6.72 -5.85
CA GLU A 146 -14.00 7.29 -4.57
C GLU A 146 -14.75 8.62 -4.77
N GLY A 147 -14.43 9.34 -5.84
CA GLY A 147 -15.07 10.60 -6.18
C GLY A 147 -16.58 10.52 -6.30
N ASP A 148 -17.14 9.42 -6.80
CA ASP A 148 -18.59 9.25 -6.96
C ASP A 148 -19.30 9.17 -5.60
N TYR A 149 -18.69 8.54 -4.60
CA TYR A 149 -19.22 8.52 -3.24
C TYR A 149 -19.22 9.90 -2.58
N PHE A 150 -18.26 10.75 -2.91
CA PHE A 150 -18.20 12.11 -2.34
C PHE A 150 -19.18 13.08 -2.99
N LYS A 151 -19.47 12.93 -4.29
CA LYS A 151 -20.49 13.75 -4.99
C LYS A 151 -21.86 13.66 -4.31
N ASP A 152 -22.27 12.44 -3.97
CA ASP A 152 -23.57 12.19 -3.33
C ASP A 152 -23.66 12.70 -1.90
N SER A 153 -22.52 12.91 -1.23
CA SER A 153 -22.45 13.24 0.19
C SER A 153 -22.23 14.73 0.49
N GLN A 154 -22.14 15.57 -0.54
CA GLN A 154 -21.87 17.03 -0.44
C GLN A 154 -20.55 17.36 0.30
N ILE A 155 -19.56 16.49 0.21
CA ILE A 155 -18.25 16.67 0.85
C ILE A 155 -17.30 17.38 -0.12
N LYS A 156 -16.51 18.33 0.39
CA LYS A 156 -15.39 18.92 -0.34
C LYS A 156 -14.23 17.90 -0.42
N ALA A 157 -14.24 17.07 -1.44
CA ALA A 157 -13.19 16.08 -1.68
C ALA A 157 -12.49 16.35 -3.01
N THR A 158 -11.17 16.21 -3.01
CA THR A 158 -10.32 16.43 -4.18
C THR A 158 -9.59 15.14 -4.52
N PHE A 159 -9.63 14.73 -5.78
CA PHE A 159 -8.74 13.69 -6.28
C PHE A 159 -7.32 14.24 -6.33
N THR A 160 -6.45 13.69 -5.50
CA THR A 160 -5.04 14.14 -5.41
C THR A 160 -4.12 13.43 -6.39
N GLY A 161 -4.59 12.39 -7.07
CA GLY A 161 -3.73 11.40 -7.70
C GLY A 161 -3.27 10.36 -6.68
N HIS A 162 -2.78 9.23 -7.16
CA HIS A 162 -2.23 8.19 -6.28
C HIS A 162 -0.74 8.45 -6.04
N PRO A 163 -0.24 8.42 -4.80
CA PRO A 163 1.16 8.71 -4.48
C PRO A 163 2.15 7.74 -5.14
N ILE A 164 1.70 6.57 -5.55
CA ILE A 164 2.51 5.57 -6.27
C ILE A 164 3.24 6.14 -7.48
N SER A 165 2.67 7.15 -8.15
CA SER A 165 3.27 7.83 -9.31
C SER A 165 4.53 8.62 -8.96
N GLU A 166 4.68 9.01 -7.71
CA GLU A 166 5.83 9.75 -7.19
C GLU A 166 6.84 8.84 -6.48
N GLU A 167 6.38 7.68 -6.00
CA GLU A 167 7.16 6.78 -5.16
C GLU A 167 7.93 5.72 -5.94
N ILE A 168 7.35 5.26 -7.07
CA ILE A 168 7.96 4.17 -7.83
C ILE A 168 8.81 4.72 -8.95
N SER A 169 10.12 4.54 -8.81
CA SER A 169 11.11 4.79 -9.86
C SER A 169 12.05 3.60 -9.97
N VAL A 170 12.21 3.07 -11.18
CA VAL A 170 13.15 1.98 -11.48
C VAL A 170 14.14 2.48 -12.52
N ASN A 171 15.35 2.80 -12.06
CA ASN A 171 16.42 3.35 -12.88
C ASN A 171 17.42 2.29 -13.35
N THR A 172 17.37 1.07 -12.78
CA THR A 172 18.23 -0.04 -13.13
C THR A 172 17.67 -0.76 -14.36
N SER A 173 18.48 -1.03 -15.37
CA SER A 173 18.07 -1.85 -16.52
C SER A 173 18.00 -3.34 -16.16
N ARG A 174 17.27 -4.14 -16.98
CA ARG A 174 17.19 -5.59 -16.82
C ARG A 174 18.60 -6.23 -16.85
N GLN A 175 19.49 -5.75 -17.73
CA GLN A 175 20.86 -6.26 -17.84
C GLN A 175 21.69 -5.97 -16.58
N GLN A 176 21.60 -4.75 -16.04
CA GLN A 176 22.29 -4.40 -14.80
C GLN A 176 21.78 -5.22 -13.63
N PHE A 177 20.47 -5.41 -13.51
CA PHE A 177 19.86 -6.24 -12.49
C PHE A 177 20.25 -7.73 -12.66
N ALA A 178 20.35 -8.20 -13.90
CA ALA A 178 20.80 -9.56 -14.22
C ALA A 178 22.25 -9.81 -13.72
N VAL A 179 23.15 -8.86 -13.96
CA VAL A 179 24.55 -8.96 -13.49
C VAL A 179 24.60 -8.95 -11.96
N GLU A 180 23.85 -8.06 -11.29
CA GLU A 180 23.84 -7.94 -9.83
C GLU A 180 23.40 -9.24 -9.13
N TYR A 181 22.45 -9.96 -9.72
CA TYR A 181 21.88 -11.18 -9.12
C TYR A 181 22.28 -12.47 -9.86
N GLU A 182 23.27 -12.42 -10.76
CA GLU A 182 23.73 -13.57 -11.56
C GLU A 182 22.55 -14.27 -12.25
N LEU A 183 21.73 -13.50 -12.93
CA LEU A 183 20.61 -13.99 -13.74
C LEU A 183 20.99 -13.97 -15.22
N ASP A 184 20.36 -14.86 -15.98
CA ASP A 184 20.45 -14.84 -17.43
C ASP A 184 19.35 -13.92 -18.00
N PRO A 185 19.69 -12.79 -18.63
CA PRO A 185 18.70 -11.83 -19.11
C PRO A 185 17.83 -12.36 -20.26
N GLU A 186 18.28 -13.40 -20.97
CA GLU A 186 17.54 -14.02 -22.09
C GLU A 186 16.49 -15.04 -21.61
N ARG A 187 16.60 -15.49 -20.37
CA ARG A 187 15.61 -16.41 -19.78
C ARG A 187 14.42 -15.65 -19.21
N LYS A 188 13.27 -16.30 -19.19
CA LYS A 188 12.09 -15.75 -18.53
C LYS A 188 12.24 -15.78 -17.01
N TRP A 189 11.97 -14.66 -16.36
CA TRP A 189 12.00 -14.50 -14.91
C TRP A 189 10.58 -14.47 -14.35
N ILE A 190 10.35 -15.22 -13.30
CA ILE A 190 9.08 -15.24 -12.59
C ILE A 190 9.32 -14.78 -11.16
N ALA A 191 8.73 -13.64 -10.77
CA ALA A 191 8.91 -13.09 -9.44
C ALA A 191 7.75 -13.48 -8.51
N PHE A 192 8.08 -13.81 -7.26
CA PHE A 192 7.13 -14.23 -6.23
C PHE A 192 7.25 -13.34 -4.99
N PHE A 193 6.11 -12.81 -4.57
CA PHE A 193 5.99 -11.94 -3.39
C PHE A 193 5.04 -12.59 -2.38
N PRO A 194 5.58 -13.34 -1.40
CA PRO A 194 4.75 -14.11 -0.45
C PRO A 194 4.14 -13.26 0.66
N GLY A 195 4.54 -11.98 0.76
CA GLY A 195 4.06 -11.04 1.76
C GLY A 195 5.16 -10.56 2.73
N SER A 196 4.77 -9.73 3.69
CA SER A 196 5.66 -9.07 4.65
C SER A 196 5.36 -9.43 6.11
N ARG A 197 4.47 -10.41 6.35
CA ARG A 197 4.10 -10.88 7.69
C ARG A 197 4.31 -12.38 7.82
N ASP A 198 4.73 -12.83 8.99
CA ASP A 198 4.98 -14.26 9.27
C ASP A 198 3.84 -15.19 8.86
N ASN A 199 2.60 -14.79 9.15
CA ASN A 199 1.42 -15.60 8.81
C ASN A 199 1.18 -15.70 7.29
N GLU A 200 1.56 -14.70 6.52
CA GLU A 200 1.50 -14.71 5.06
C GLU A 200 2.55 -15.66 4.49
N ILE A 201 3.79 -15.52 4.98
CA ILE A 201 4.92 -16.40 4.61
C ILE A 201 4.59 -17.86 4.90
N LYS A 202 4.12 -18.17 6.12
CA LYS A 202 3.76 -19.54 6.52
C LYS A 202 2.72 -20.18 5.59
N LYS A 203 1.84 -19.38 4.99
CA LYS A 203 0.74 -19.88 4.14
C LYS A 203 1.08 -19.90 2.66
N LEU A 204 1.80 -18.90 2.14
CA LEU A 204 2.04 -18.73 0.72
C LEU A 204 3.39 -19.26 0.27
N LEU A 205 4.46 -19.07 1.04
CA LEU A 205 5.80 -19.53 0.64
C LEU A 205 5.86 -21.03 0.30
N PRO A 206 5.32 -21.96 1.12
CA PRO A 206 5.33 -23.37 0.76
C PRO A 206 4.58 -23.68 -0.55
N VAL A 207 3.51 -22.94 -0.83
CA VAL A 207 2.72 -23.08 -2.06
C VAL A 207 3.50 -22.57 -3.27
N TYR A 208 4.17 -21.44 -3.14
CA TYR A 208 5.01 -20.85 -4.18
C TYR A 208 6.20 -21.75 -4.54
N LEU A 209 6.90 -22.27 -3.53
CA LEU A 209 8.01 -23.21 -3.75
C LEU A 209 7.54 -24.48 -4.49
N LYS A 210 6.37 -25.03 -4.15
CA LYS A 210 5.79 -26.16 -4.90
C LYS A 210 5.44 -25.77 -6.33
N ALA A 211 4.89 -24.58 -6.58
CA ALA A 211 4.58 -24.08 -7.92
C ALA A 211 5.86 -23.90 -8.76
N MET A 212 6.91 -23.31 -8.20
CA MET A 212 8.22 -23.18 -8.84
C MET A 212 8.77 -24.56 -9.22
N LYS A 213 8.72 -25.53 -8.31
CA LYS A 213 9.18 -26.91 -8.58
C LYS A 213 8.43 -27.57 -9.74
N MET A 214 7.13 -27.33 -9.87
CA MET A 214 6.30 -27.81 -11.00
C MET A 214 6.66 -27.15 -12.35
N MET A 215 7.36 -26.01 -12.32
CA MET A 215 7.77 -25.26 -13.51
C MET A 215 9.28 -25.34 -13.80
N GLN A 216 10.04 -26.00 -12.96
CA GLN A 216 11.51 -26.02 -13.01
C GLN A 216 12.05 -26.54 -14.35
N SER A 217 11.39 -27.52 -14.97
CA SER A 217 11.78 -28.08 -16.27
C SER A 217 11.58 -27.14 -17.47
N GLN A 218 10.89 -25.98 -17.27
CA GLN A 218 10.63 -25.02 -18.33
C GLN A 218 11.78 -24.03 -18.57
N GLY A 219 12.87 -24.15 -17.82
CA GLY A 219 14.02 -23.27 -17.96
C GLY A 219 13.84 -21.85 -17.40
N TYR A 220 12.80 -21.59 -16.62
CA TYR A 220 12.58 -20.30 -15.97
C TYR A 220 13.60 -20.04 -14.84
N GLN A 221 13.86 -18.77 -14.56
CA GLN A 221 14.53 -18.32 -13.35
C GLN A 221 13.49 -17.74 -12.40
N PHE A 222 13.64 -18.07 -11.12
CA PHE A 222 12.67 -17.68 -10.09
C PHE A 222 13.29 -16.65 -9.16
N LEU A 223 12.58 -15.54 -8.98
CA LEU A 223 12.92 -14.48 -8.04
C LEU A 223 11.94 -14.53 -6.86
N LEU A 224 12.45 -14.62 -5.66
CA LEU A 224 11.65 -14.67 -4.43
C LEU A 224 11.97 -13.46 -3.56
N SER A 225 11.00 -12.59 -3.39
CA SER A 225 11.14 -11.44 -2.50
C SER A 225 11.09 -11.88 -1.04
N LYS A 226 12.05 -11.39 -0.26
CA LYS A 226 12.05 -11.48 1.20
C LYS A 226 11.96 -10.06 1.78
N ALA A 227 10.93 -9.78 2.54
CA ALA A 227 10.79 -8.50 3.22
C ALA A 227 11.71 -8.42 4.44
N ASP A 228 12.27 -7.22 4.70
CA ASP A 228 13.20 -6.97 5.81
C ASP A 228 12.61 -7.30 7.18
N SER A 229 11.27 -7.21 7.31
CA SER A 229 10.55 -7.56 8.54
C SER A 229 10.53 -9.05 8.86
N ILE A 230 10.93 -9.91 7.90
CA ILE A 230 10.85 -11.37 8.04
C ILE A 230 12.21 -11.95 8.42
N LEU A 231 12.22 -12.70 9.53
CA LEU A 231 13.42 -13.40 9.99
C LEU A 231 13.91 -14.41 8.96
N ALA A 232 15.20 -14.45 8.70
CA ALA A 232 15.84 -15.40 7.78
C ALA A 232 15.51 -16.86 8.14
N SER A 233 15.48 -17.18 9.44
CA SER A 233 15.17 -18.53 9.94
C SER A 233 13.79 -19.05 9.51
N LEU A 234 12.81 -18.15 9.32
CA LEU A 234 11.49 -18.53 8.82
C LEU A 234 11.54 -18.93 7.34
N PHE A 235 12.31 -18.21 6.52
CA PHE A 235 12.56 -18.58 5.12
C PHE A 235 13.35 -19.87 5.00
N ASP A 236 14.46 -20.00 5.74
CA ASP A 236 15.36 -21.16 5.71
C ASP A 236 14.63 -22.45 6.00
N LYS A 237 13.67 -22.42 6.94
CA LYS A 237 12.82 -23.58 7.26
C LYS A 237 12.16 -24.20 6.03
N TYR A 238 11.72 -23.39 5.07
CA TYR A 238 11.03 -23.86 3.86
C TYR A 238 12.00 -24.08 2.69
N LEU A 239 13.07 -23.29 2.60
CA LEU A 239 14.04 -23.36 1.51
C LEU A 239 14.91 -24.61 1.57
N LYS A 240 15.35 -25.05 2.76
CA LYS A 240 16.19 -26.23 2.96
C LYS A 240 15.65 -27.50 2.28
N THR A 241 14.33 -27.61 2.16
CA THR A 241 13.67 -28.79 1.57
C THR A 241 13.22 -28.57 0.11
N SER A 242 13.36 -27.38 -0.45
CA SER A 242 12.75 -27.04 -1.74
C SER A 242 13.58 -27.48 -2.96
N GLN A 243 14.92 -27.40 -2.89
CA GLN A 243 15.85 -27.76 -3.97
C GLN A 243 15.40 -27.24 -5.35
N ILE A 244 15.17 -25.93 -5.47
CA ILE A 244 14.72 -25.29 -6.71
C ILE A 244 15.94 -24.72 -7.42
N SER A 245 16.19 -25.19 -8.64
CA SER A 245 17.26 -24.64 -9.49
C SER A 245 16.87 -23.26 -10.01
N GLY A 246 17.85 -22.34 -10.05
CA GLY A 246 17.64 -20.98 -10.57
C GLY A 246 16.80 -20.08 -9.67
N LEU A 247 16.62 -20.42 -8.38
CA LEU A 247 15.96 -19.57 -7.39
C LEU A 247 16.95 -18.55 -6.83
N LYS A 248 16.61 -17.28 -6.93
CA LYS A 248 17.31 -16.17 -6.27
C LYS A 248 16.38 -15.51 -5.22
N ILE A 249 16.89 -15.32 -4.01
CA ILE A 249 16.19 -14.63 -2.94
C ILE A 249 16.71 -13.20 -2.91
N ILE A 250 15.81 -12.23 -2.98
CA ILE A 250 16.15 -10.83 -3.16
C ILE A 250 15.46 -9.99 -2.09
N GLU A 251 16.23 -9.13 -1.43
CA GLU A 251 15.76 -8.18 -0.42
C GLU A 251 15.89 -6.74 -0.93
N GLY A 252 14.92 -5.89 -0.61
CA GLY A 252 15.01 -4.44 -0.84
C GLY A 252 14.91 -3.97 -2.31
N ARG A 253 14.71 -4.89 -3.28
CA ARG A 253 14.65 -4.56 -4.72
C ARG A 253 13.33 -4.98 -5.35
N ASN A 254 12.23 -4.72 -4.65
CA ASN A 254 10.91 -5.19 -5.05
C ASN A 254 10.45 -4.58 -6.38
N TYR A 255 10.69 -3.30 -6.61
CA TYR A 255 10.25 -2.61 -7.83
C TYR A 255 11.01 -3.09 -9.06
N GLU A 256 12.32 -3.32 -8.94
CA GLU A 256 13.14 -3.89 -10.02
C GLU A 256 12.72 -5.32 -10.33
N MET A 257 12.47 -6.15 -9.29
CA MET A 257 11.94 -7.49 -9.48
C MET A 257 10.60 -7.48 -10.23
N MET A 258 9.68 -6.60 -9.83
CA MET A 258 8.38 -6.45 -10.50
C MET A 258 8.54 -5.96 -11.94
N LYS A 259 9.35 -4.92 -12.16
CA LYS A 259 9.55 -4.30 -13.47
C LYS A 259 10.20 -5.23 -14.49
N HIS A 260 11.20 -6.00 -14.04
CA HIS A 260 12.04 -6.81 -14.94
C HIS A 260 11.60 -8.26 -15.06
N ALA A 261 10.71 -8.74 -14.20
CA ALA A 261 10.14 -10.07 -14.35
C ALA A 261 9.23 -10.15 -15.58
N ASP A 262 9.19 -11.32 -16.21
CA ASP A 262 8.23 -11.60 -17.28
C ASP A 262 6.83 -11.92 -16.72
N PHE A 263 6.76 -12.36 -15.49
CA PHE A 263 5.48 -12.58 -14.80
C PHE A 263 5.65 -12.50 -13.29
N VAL A 264 4.61 -12.03 -12.60
CA VAL A 264 4.66 -11.84 -11.14
C VAL A 264 3.54 -12.61 -10.45
N CYS A 265 3.84 -13.16 -9.28
CA CYS A 265 2.86 -13.77 -8.37
C CYS A 265 2.89 -13.03 -7.04
N VAL A 266 1.85 -12.28 -6.73
CA VAL A 266 1.82 -11.39 -5.56
C VAL A 266 0.79 -11.82 -4.54
N LYS A 267 1.07 -11.56 -3.27
CA LYS A 267 0.08 -11.59 -2.20
C LYS A 267 -0.81 -10.34 -2.29
N SER A 268 -2.09 -10.47 -2.02
CA SER A 268 -3.04 -9.33 -1.95
C SER A 268 -2.55 -8.24 -0.98
N GLY A 269 -2.53 -6.99 -1.43
CA GLY A 269 -2.09 -5.80 -0.69
C GLY A 269 -1.65 -4.71 -1.65
N THR A 270 -0.92 -3.71 -1.16
CA THR A 270 -0.34 -2.60 -1.95
C THR A 270 0.52 -3.11 -3.11
N THR A 271 1.25 -4.22 -2.91
CA THR A 271 2.08 -4.88 -3.92
C THR A 271 1.32 -5.19 -5.22
N THR A 272 -0.01 -5.41 -5.17
CA THR A 272 -0.82 -5.62 -6.38
C THR A 272 -0.91 -4.35 -7.23
N LEU A 273 -1.03 -3.21 -6.60
CA LEU A 273 -1.09 -1.93 -7.29
C LEU A 273 0.30 -1.50 -7.78
N GLU A 274 1.34 -1.76 -7.00
CA GLU A 274 2.74 -1.52 -7.38
C GLU A 274 3.12 -2.33 -8.62
N THR A 275 2.76 -3.62 -8.66
CA THR A 275 3.01 -4.49 -9.84
C THR A 275 2.22 -4.00 -11.05
N ALA A 276 0.95 -3.62 -10.85
CA ALA A 276 0.11 -3.08 -11.91
C ALA A 276 0.68 -1.76 -12.46
N TRP A 277 1.13 -0.87 -11.58
CA TRP A 277 1.78 0.39 -11.96
C TRP A 277 3.03 0.18 -12.80
N LEU A 278 3.81 -0.85 -12.50
CA LEU A 278 5.02 -1.21 -13.28
C LEU A 278 4.70 -1.91 -14.62
N GLY A 279 3.43 -2.24 -14.89
CA GLY A 279 2.94 -2.77 -16.17
C GLY A 279 3.28 -4.25 -16.40
N THR A 280 3.69 -4.97 -15.38
CA THR A 280 4.07 -6.38 -15.51
C THR A 280 2.87 -7.29 -15.26
N PRO A 281 2.53 -8.24 -16.17
CA PRO A 281 1.48 -9.20 -15.95
C PRO A 281 1.67 -10.04 -14.70
N PHE A 282 0.57 -10.30 -13.98
CA PHE A 282 0.65 -10.99 -12.70
C PHE A 282 -0.64 -11.71 -12.30
N ILE A 283 -0.53 -12.56 -11.29
CA ILE A 283 -1.66 -13.13 -10.56
C ILE A 283 -1.60 -12.73 -9.09
N LEU A 284 -2.76 -12.58 -8.50
CA LEU A 284 -2.92 -12.31 -7.07
C LEU A 284 -3.22 -13.60 -6.32
N CYS A 285 -2.51 -13.84 -5.23
CA CYS A 285 -2.75 -14.95 -4.31
C CYS A 285 -3.14 -14.45 -2.93
N TYR A 286 -4.20 -15.03 -2.35
CA TYR A 286 -4.62 -14.69 -1.01
C TYR A 286 -4.97 -15.92 -0.17
N LYS A 287 -4.28 -16.10 0.94
CA LYS A 287 -4.55 -17.14 1.94
C LYS A 287 -4.59 -16.56 3.33
N THR A 288 -5.70 -16.78 4.04
CA THR A 288 -5.85 -16.40 5.43
C THR A 288 -6.46 -17.55 6.23
N ASN A 289 -6.69 -17.38 7.54
CA ASN A 289 -7.44 -18.35 8.30
C ASN A 289 -8.87 -18.41 7.77
N TRP A 290 -9.45 -19.62 7.71
CA TRP A 290 -10.76 -19.82 7.13
C TRP A 290 -11.85 -19.00 7.85
N LEU A 291 -11.75 -18.88 9.18
CA LEU A 291 -12.68 -18.07 9.97
C LEU A 291 -12.57 -16.58 9.61
N SER A 292 -11.35 -16.04 9.53
CA SER A 292 -11.12 -14.66 9.09
C SER A 292 -11.61 -14.41 7.66
N TYR A 293 -11.47 -15.41 6.79
CA TYR A 293 -11.99 -15.35 5.43
C TYR A 293 -13.51 -15.30 5.39
N LEU A 294 -14.21 -16.15 6.15
CA LEU A 294 -15.66 -16.16 6.23
C LEU A 294 -16.21 -14.84 6.78
N ILE A 295 -15.59 -14.32 7.84
CA ILE A 295 -15.94 -13.01 8.40
C ILE A 295 -15.74 -11.93 7.35
N GLY A 296 -14.59 -11.90 6.68
CA GLY A 296 -14.31 -10.94 5.61
C GLY A 296 -15.34 -11.03 4.48
N LYS A 297 -15.65 -12.23 3.99
CA LYS A 297 -16.63 -12.46 2.92
C LYS A 297 -18.05 -12.02 3.30
N PHE A 298 -18.41 -12.10 4.56
CA PHE A 298 -19.72 -11.67 5.04
C PHE A 298 -19.86 -10.14 5.12
N PHE A 299 -18.80 -9.45 5.58
CA PHE A 299 -18.83 -8.01 5.80
C PHE A 299 -18.38 -7.18 4.58
N VAL A 300 -17.54 -7.74 3.71
CA VAL A 300 -16.94 -7.03 2.58
C VAL A 300 -17.74 -7.35 1.31
N LYS A 301 -18.44 -6.34 0.80
CA LYS A 301 -19.29 -6.44 -0.40
C LYS A 301 -18.57 -5.88 -1.62
N ILE A 302 -17.45 -6.52 -2.01
CA ILE A 302 -16.70 -6.17 -3.23
C ILE A 302 -16.58 -7.41 -4.12
N ASN A 303 -16.53 -7.18 -5.42
CA ASN A 303 -16.40 -8.25 -6.41
C ASN A 303 -14.98 -8.83 -6.45
N TRP A 304 -13.98 -8.01 -6.15
CA TRP A 304 -12.57 -8.34 -6.23
C TRP A 304 -11.82 -7.87 -4.98
N ILE A 305 -10.69 -8.52 -4.66
CA ILE A 305 -9.83 -8.13 -3.55
C ILE A 305 -8.56 -7.39 -3.99
N GLY A 306 -8.25 -7.42 -5.28
CA GLY A 306 -7.12 -6.73 -5.89
C GLY A 306 -7.51 -5.31 -6.29
N LEU A 307 -6.76 -4.31 -5.81
CA LEU A 307 -7.01 -2.91 -6.16
C LEU A 307 -7.05 -2.65 -7.67
N PRO A 308 -6.19 -3.25 -8.53
CA PRO A 308 -6.28 -3.05 -9.98
C PRO A 308 -7.63 -3.46 -10.55
N ASN A 309 -8.17 -4.63 -10.17
CA ASN A 309 -9.50 -5.07 -10.61
C ASN A 309 -10.62 -4.15 -10.14
N ILE A 310 -10.51 -3.64 -8.90
CA ILE A 310 -11.49 -2.70 -8.33
C ILE A 310 -11.44 -1.37 -9.08
N ILE A 311 -10.25 -0.82 -9.33
CA ILE A 311 -10.06 0.47 -10.00
C ILE A 311 -10.55 0.40 -11.46
N LEU A 312 -10.20 -0.67 -12.17
CA LEU A 312 -10.61 -0.89 -13.55
C LEU A 312 -12.05 -1.41 -13.68
N ASN A 313 -12.68 -1.76 -12.56
CA ASN A 313 -14.02 -2.37 -12.49
C ASN A 313 -14.17 -3.59 -13.43
N GLN A 314 -13.12 -4.43 -13.51
CA GLN A 314 -13.09 -5.63 -14.34
C GLN A 314 -12.22 -6.73 -13.73
N SER A 315 -12.47 -8.00 -14.13
CA SER A 315 -11.65 -9.14 -13.70
C SER A 315 -10.44 -9.31 -14.62
N LEU A 316 -9.53 -8.36 -14.59
CA LEU A 316 -8.31 -8.38 -15.40
C LEU A 316 -7.26 -9.33 -14.80
N ILE A 317 -6.98 -9.14 -13.52
CA ILE A 317 -5.98 -9.91 -12.79
C ILE A 317 -6.64 -11.15 -12.19
N PRO A 318 -6.16 -12.37 -12.48
CA PRO A 318 -6.66 -13.57 -11.82
C PRO A 318 -6.40 -13.53 -10.32
N GLU A 319 -7.46 -13.71 -9.53
CA GLU A 319 -7.41 -13.76 -8.08
C GLU A 319 -7.56 -15.18 -7.58
N LEU A 320 -6.48 -15.77 -7.11
CA LEU A 320 -6.45 -17.11 -6.52
C LEU A 320 -6.65 -16.99 -5.00
N ILE A 321 -7.86 -17.29 -4.53
CA ILE A 321 -8.25 -17.08 -3.15
C ILE A 321 -8.38 -18.43 -2.43
N GLN A 322 -7.83 -18.54 -1.22
CA GLN A 322 -7.92 -19.69 -0.31
C GLN A 322 -7.51 -21.02 -0.97
N SER A 323 -8.45 -21.91 -1.27
CA SER A 323 -8.19 -23.21 -1.90
C SER A 323 -7.67 -23.09 -3.33
N GLN A 324 -8.06 -22.04 -4.06
CA GLN A 324 -7.56 -21.75 -5.39
C GLN A 324 -6.09 -21.32 -5.39
N ALA A 325 -5.58 -20.71 -4.30
CA ALA A 325 -4.17 -20.39 -4.13
C ALA A 325 -3.36 -21.66 -3.81
N ASN A 326 -3.26 -22.58 -4.76
CA ASN A 326 -2.49 -23.83 -4.69
C ASN A 326 -1.45 -23.92 -5.80
N ALA A 327 -0.47 -24.81 -5.66
CA ALA A 327 0.66 -24.90 -6.56
C ALA A 327 0.27 -25.19 -8.01
N LEU A 328 -0.74 -26.05 -8.21
CA LEU A 328 -1.22 -26.41 -9.56
C LEU A 328 -1.88 -25.21 -10.24
N SER A 329 -2.82 -24.54 -9.56
CA SER A 329 -3.51 -23.37 -10.11
C SER A 329 -2.54 -22.24 -10.46
N ILE A 330 -1.56 -21.96 -9.58
CA ILE A 330 -0.52 -20.94 -9.78
C ILE A 330 0.33 -21.29 -11.01
N SER A 331 0.91 -22.48 -11.05
CA SER A 331 1.76 -22.91 -12.16
C SER A 331 1.01 -22.94 -13.49
N THR A 332 -0.24 -23.39 -13.49
CA THR A 332 -1.09 -23.41 -14.69
C THR A 332 -1.39 -22.01 -15.20
N LYS A 333 -1.74 -21.06 -14.31
CA LYS A 333 -2.00 -19.66 -14.71
C LYS A 333 -0.74 -18.98 -15.24
N ILE A 334 0.39 -19.14 -14.58
CA ILE A 334 1.68 -18.58 -15.05
C ILE A 334 2.02 -19.12 -16.45
N LYS A 335 1.96 -20.44 -16.65
CA LYS A 335 2.21 -21.06 -17.95
C LYS A 335 1.23 -20.58 -19.02
N PHE A 336 -0.05 -20.45 -18.68
CA PHE A 336 -1.07 -19.94 -19.59
C PHE A 336 -0.67 -18.57 -20.15
N TYR A 337 -0.38 -17.61 -19.29
CA TYR A 337 -0.02 -16.25 -19.74
C TYR A 337 1.32 -16.22 -20.48
N LEU A 338 2.33 -16.90 -19.99
CA LEU A 338 3.65 -16.91 -20.63
C LEU A 338 3.68 -17.62 -22.00
N ASN A 339 2.71 -18.50 -22.28
CA ASN A 339 2.56 -19.21 -23.56
C ASN A 339 1.45 -18.62 -24.45
N ASN A 340 0.62 -17.70 -23.95
CA ASN A 340 -0.45 -17.04 -24.71
C ASN A 340 -0.14 -15.55 -24.85
N ASN A 341 0.53 -15.19 -25.92
CA ASN A 341 0.95 -13.81 -26.14
C ASN A 341 -0.23 -12.83 -26.27
N VAL A 342 -1.39 -13.26 -26.72
CA VAL A 342 -2.59 -12.43 -26.85
C VAL A 342 -3.09 -12.02 -25.47
N GLU A 343 -3.31 -13.00 -24.58
CA GLU A 343 -3.78 -12.71 -23.22
C GLU A 343 -2.73 -11.97 -22.38
N TYR A 344 -1.45 -12.27 -22.60
CA TYR A 344 -0.35 -11.55 -21.95
C TYR A 344 -0.35 -10.07 -22.34
N ARG A 345 -0.38 -9.76 -23.64
CA ARG A 345 -0.40 -8.37 -24.16
C ARG A 345 -1.68 -7.65 -23.78
N LYS A 346 -2.83 -8.33 -23.79
CA LYS A 346 -4.08 -7.75 -23.32
C LYS A 346 -3.95 -7.27 -21.87
N MET A 347 -3.40 -8.10 -20.98
CA MET A 347 -3.19 -7.70 -19.59
C MET A 347 -2.24 -6.50 -19.49
N GLN A 348 -1.12 -6.48 -20.25
CA GLN A 348 -0.19 -5.35 -20.25
C GLN A 348 -0.87 -4.04 -20.66
N ASN A 349 -1.60 -4.04 -21.76
CA ASN A 349 -2.27 -2.84 -22.29
C ASN A 349 -3.32 -2.30 -21.31
N GLU A 350 -4.07 -3.18 -20.66
CA GLU A 350 -5.04 -2.78 -19.65
C GLU A 350 -4.36 -2.22 -18.38
N LEU A 351 -3.18 -2.73 -18.02
CA LEU A 351 -2.40 -2.17 -16.91
C LEU A 351 -1.85 -0.77 -17.23
N GLU A 352 -1.54 -0.47 -18.50
CA GLU A 352 -1.15 0.88 -18.94
C GLU A 352 -2.29 1.89 -18.71
N THR A 353 -3.54 1.49 -18.91
CA THR A 353 -4.71 2.35 -18.62
C THR A 353 -4.76 2.79 -17.15
N LEU A 354 -4.23 1.96 -16.26
CA LEU A 354 -4.16 2.26 -14.83
C LEU A 354 -3.23 3.44 -14.53
N HIS A 355 -2.14 3.60 -15.29
CA HIS A 355 -1.28 4.79 -15.25
C HIS A 355 -2.06 6.06 -15.52
N ASP A 356 -2.90 6.06 -16.54
CA ASP A 356 -3.70 7.23 -16.92
C ASP A 356 -4.73 7.58 -15.84
N LEU A 357 -5.26 6.58 -15.17
CA LEU A 357 -6.24 6.78 -14.10
C LEU A 357 -5.61 7.32 -12.81
N LEU A 358 -4.44 6.83 -12.44
CA LEU A 358 -3.80 7.12 -11.14
C LEU A 358 -2.80 8.28 -11.21
N GLY A 359 -2.10 8.43 -12.35
CA GLY A 359 -0.96 9.33 -12.51
C GLY A 359 -1.27 10.74 -13.03
N LYS A 360 -2.56 11.09 -13.24
CA LYS A 360 -2.96 12.38 -13.81
C LYS A 360 -2.60 13.61 -12.97
N LYS A 361 -2.39 13.41 -11.68
CA LYS A 361 -2.09 14.47 -10.72
C LYS A 361 -0.92 14.06 -9.81
N SER A 362 -0.14 15.06 -9.41
CA SER A 362 0.88 14.90 -8.37
C SER A 362 0.22 14.99 -7.00
N ALA A 363 0.26 13.90 -6.24
CA ALA A 363 -0.33 13.82 -4.91
C ALA A 363 0.27 14.87 -3.97
N SER A 364 1.58 15.04 -4.00
CA SER A 364 2.30 16.03 -3.19
C SER A 364 1.85 17.45 -3.49
N THR A 365 1.70 17.80 -4.77
CA THR A 365 1.23 19.11 -5.19
C THR A 365 -0.22 19.38 -4.76
N GLU A 366 -1.11 18.43 -4.98
CA GLU A 366 -2.53 18.63 -4.68
C GLU A 366 -2.80 18.67 -3.16
N VAL A 367 -2.12 17.85 -2.36
CA VAL A 367 -2.23 17.91 -0.89
C VAL A 367 -1.67 19.22 -0.35
N THR A 368 -0.55 19.71 -0.87
CA THR A 368 0.00 21.02 -0.49
C THR A 368 -0.98 22.16 -0.81
N LYS A 369 -1.63 22.14 -1.98
CA LYS A 369 -2.68 23.11 -2.32
C LYS A 369 -3.88 23.05 -1.37
N LEU A 370 -4.29 21.85 -0.93
CA LEU A 370 -5.32 21.71 0.08
C LEU A 370 -4.91 22.36 1.39
N LEU A 371 -3.66 22.20 1.83
CA LEU A 371 -3.11 22.86 3.01
C LEU A 371 -3.11 24.38 2.85
N GLU A 372 -2.57 24.90 1.74
CA GLU A 372 -2.55 26.35 1.44
C GLU A 372 -3.94 26.99 1.52
N ASN A 373 -4.96 26.27 1.05
CA ASN A 373 -6.34 26.78 1.06
C ASN A 373 -6.96 26.82 2.47
N LEU A 374 -6.49 25.97 3.38
CA LEU A 374 -7.01 25.92 4.75
C LEU A 374 -6.28 26.85 5.73
N VAL A 375 -4.99 27.10 5.49
CA VAL A 375 -4.16 27.89 6.41
C VAL A 375 -3.96 29.35 5.98
N LYS A 376 -4.82 29.82 5.06
CA LYS A 376 -4.83 31.21 4.56
C LYS A 376 -5.00 32.25 5.66
#